data_a0c2d7d6b83100f841b9ce03e724a544
#
_entry.id   a0c2d7d6b83100f841b9ce03e724a544
#
_cell.length_a   1.000
_cell.length_b   1.000
_cell.length_c   1.000
_cell.angle_alpha   90.00
_cell.angle_beta   90.00
_cell.angle_gamma   90.00
#
_symmetry.space_group_name_H-M   'P 1'
#
loop_
_entity.id
_entity.type
_entity.pdbx_description
1 polymer ?
#
loop_
_entity_poly.entity_id
_entity_poly.type
_entity_poly.pdbx_seq_one_letter_code
_entity_poly.pdbx_strand_id
1 'polypeptide(L)'
;MPQEAVVPLTLADWRQAWREGASVRPTLLAHLGRWSEQAAAPAWLLRLDAKGLEPRLQQLEALAAATPDREALLQRHPLFGVPFAIKDNIDAFGLPTTAACPAWSRTATASATVVQRLLDAGAVLLGKTNLDQFATGLVGTRSPYGAPASTFAADRVSGGSSSGSAVVVARGEVAFALGTDTAGSGRVPAGFNNLVGLKPTPGRVSTAGVLPACRSLDCVSVFALTVGDAACVLSVMEGADASDAYCSFTPGAAALPAALRVGVPRAAQVDREQGYDRSWSEALERLKAQGALIVELDFEPLHAVARLLYDGPWVAERYATVQALLESDPDALDPNVAAVIQRATAYSAVDAFRGQYTLQAQRQQAAQIWQQVDLLMVPTAPRHPSFADVTADPLGANAVLGTYTNFVNLLGWCALALPSGFTSGFTPAALPFGVTFIAPADADAALARWGQRWEAAAGLPLGATGRAASASIASERWPATEPTLPLAVVGAHLSGLPLNGQLIERGATLREATHTAPLYRLYALPGTTPPKPGLQRVEGGGHSIAVEIWDMPAAQVGSFLALIPQPLGLGTLELADGRRVHGFLCEGVALAGARDISAFGGWRNFLAAA
;
A
#
# COMPACT_ATOMS: atom_id res chain seq x y z
N MET A 1 -16.66 22.90 31.32
CA MET A 1 -16.38 23.33 29.95
C MET A 1 -16.86 22.19 29.05
N PRO A 2 -17.70 22.42 28.03
CA PRO A 2 -17.98 21.35 27.07
C PRO A 2 -16.65 20.95 26.44
N GLN A 3 -16.33 19.67 26.45
CA GLN A 3 -15.20 19.13 25.66
C GLN A 3 -15.45 19.55 24.20
N GLU A 4 -14.52 20.34 23.63
CA GLU A 4 -14.54 20.58 22.18
C GLU A 4 -14.61 19.21 21.50
N ALA A 5 -15.65 18.99 20.72
CA ALA A 5 -15.83 17.74 20.00
C ALA A 5 -14.61 17.52 19.10
N VAL A 6 -13.86 16.45 19.34
CA VAL A 6 -12.69 16.10 18.55
C VAL A 6 -13.14 15.91 17.10
N VAL A 7 -12.56 16.69 16.19
CA VAL A 7 -12.86 16.59 14.76
C VAL A 7 -12.40 15.25 14.25
N PRO A 8 -13.27 14.47 13.62
CA PRO A 8 -12.86 13.24 12.98
C PRO A 8 -11.88 13.51 11.82
N LEU A 9 -10.72 12.88 11.85
CA LEU A 9 -9.68 12.98 10.81
C LEU A 9 -9.43 11.63 10.12
N THR A 10 -9.35 10.56 10.91
CA THR A 10 -9.08 9.19 10.45
C THR A 10 -10.39 8.42 10.24
N LEU A 11 -10.34 7.31 9.51
CA LEU A 11 -11.48 6.40 9.37
C LEU A 11 -11.97 5.92 10.74
N ALA A 12 -11.05 5.67 11.66
CA ALA A 12 -11.38 5.24 13.01
C ALA A 12 -12.18 6.31 13.76
N ASP A 13 -11.81 7.59 13.64
CA ASP A 13 -12.54 8.70 14.27
C ASP A 13 -13.96 8.82 13.70
N TRP A 14 -14.11 8.77 12.37
CA TRP A 14 -15.41 8.81 11.71
C TRP A 14 -16.30 7.64 12.14
N ARG A 15 -15.76 6.42 12.17
CA ARG A 15 -16.50 5.24 12.63
C ARG A 15 -16.91 5.37 14.09
N GLN A 16 -16.03 5.90 14.95
CA GLN A 16 -16.34 6.12 16.37
C GLN A 16 -17.47 7.15 16.53
N ALA A 17 -17.43 8.24 15.78
CA ALA A 17 -18.53 9.24 15.81
C ALA A 17 -19.88 8.62 15.42
N TRP A 18 -19.89 7.74 14.42
CA TRP A 18 -21.10 7.02 14.00
C TRP A 18 -21.56 6.00 15.04
N ARG A 19 -20.67 5.26 15.69
CA ARG A 19 -20.98 4.36 16.80
C ARG A 19 -21.62 5.09 17.96
N GLU A 20 -21.13 6.27 18.28
CA GLU A 20 -21.64 7.15 19.34
C GLU A 20 -22.95 7.84 18.99
N GLY A 21 -23.48 7.60 17.79
CA GLY A 21 -24.79 8.11 17.38
C GLY A 21 -24.78 9.51 16.78
N ALA A 22 -23.64 10.00 16.30
CA ALA A 22 -23.58 11.26 15.57
C ALA A 22 -24.55 11.29 14.39
N SER A 23 -25.19 12.44 14.15
CA SER A 23 -26.11 12.64 13.03
C SER A 23 -25.33 12.96 11.76
N VAL A 24 -25.63 12.27 10.63
CA VAL A 24 -24.87 12.36 9.37
C VAL A 24 -24.74 13.80 8.89
N ARG A 25 -25.87 14.45 8.63
CA ARG A 25 -25.94 15.79 8.03
C ARG A 25 -25.23 16.86 8.87
N PRO A 26 -25.55 17.06 10.17
CA PRO A 26 -24.90 18.08 10.98
C PRO A 26 -23.38 17.87 11.07
N THR A 27 -22.94 16.62 11.22
CA THR A 27 -21.51 16.29 11.37
C THR A 27 -20.74 16.60 10.08
N LEU A 28 -21.25 16.19 8.91
CA LEU A 28 -20.60 16.47 7.63
C LEU A 28 -20.63 17.96 7.26
N LEU A 29 -21.75 18.65 7.49
CA LEU A 29 -21.84 20.08 7.20
C LEU A 29 -20.94 20.91 8.15
N ALA A 30 -20.83 20.54 9.42
CA ALA A 30 -19.89 21.15 10.34
C ALA A 30 -18.43 20.92 9.91
N HIS A 31 -18.10 19.72 9.45
CA HIS A 31 -16.78 19.41 8.90
C HIS A 31 -16.47 20.30 7.68
N LEU A 32 -17.39 20.39 6.72
CA LEU A 32 -17.25 21.25 5.54
C LEU A 32 -17.07 22.73 5.92
N GLY A 33 -17.84 23.25 6.87
CA GLY A 33 -17.81 24.63 7.29
C GLY A 33 -16.46 25.07 7.84
N ARG A 34 -15.70 24.16 8.47
CA ARG A 34 -14.37 24.45 9.02
C ARG A 34 -13.35 24.83 7.94
N TRP A 35 -13.50 24.30 6.73
CA TRP A 35 -12.53 24.45 5.65
C TRP A 35 -12.99 25.44 4.58
N SER A 36 -14.20 25.98 4.68
CA SER A 36 -14.74 26.92 3.70
C SER A 36 -13.93 28.21 3.60
N GLU A 37 -13.33 28.67 4.70
CA GLU A 37 -12.53 29.89 4.77
C GLU A 37 -11.12 29.73 4.20
N GLN A 38 -10.62 28.48 4.10
CA GLN A 38 -9.29 28.16 3.52
C GLN A 38 -9.34 27.88 2.02
N ALA A 39 -10.46 28.15 1.36
CA ALA A 39 -10.73 27.83 -0.04
C ALA A 39 -9.84 28.53 -1.06
N ALA A 40 -8.94 29.42 -0.66
CA ALA A 40 -7.99 30.12 -1.54
C ALA A 40 -6.75 29.30 -1.94
N ALA A 41 -6.56 28.08 -1.43
CA ALA A 41 -5.41 27.26 -1.80
C ALA A 41 -5.70 26.47 -3.08
N PRO A 42 -4.79 26.45 -4.10
CA PRO A 42 -5.02 25.81 -5.39
C PRO A 42 -5.00 24.27 -5.33
N ALA A 43 -5.36 23.69 -4.18
CA ALA A 43 -5.45 22.24 -4.01
C ALA A 43 -6.75 21.64 -4.57
N TRP A 44 -7.83 22.42 -4.61
CA TRP A 44 -9.12 22.00 -5.18
C TRP A 44 -9.34 22.63 -6.55
N LEU A 45 -9.83 21.85 -7.51
CA LEU A 45 -10.37 22.35 -8.78
C LEU A 45 -11.89 22.49 -8.71
N LEU A 46 -12.54 21.58 -8.00
CA LEU A 46 -13.96 21.62 -7.71
C LEU A 46 -14.19 21.15 -6.28
N ARG A 47 -14.96 21.90 -5.52
CA ARG A 47 -15.44 21.51 -4.21
C ARG A 47 -16.96 21.61 -4.16
N LEU A 48 -17.61 20.53 -3.72
CA LEU A 48 -19.04 20.48 -3.54
C LEU A 48 -19.45 21.28 -2.30
N ASP A 49 -20.43 22.12 -2.45
CA ASP A 49 -21.10 22.82 -1.35
C ASP A 49 -22.19 21.94 -0.71
N ALA A 50 -22.87 22.46 0.30
CA ALA A 50 -23.97 21.77 0.97
C ALA A 50 -25.08 21.34 0.00
N LYS A 51 -25.38 22.16 -1.03
CA LYS A 51 -26.39 21.85 -2.06
C LYS A 51 -25.93 20.70 -2.96
N GLY A 52 -24.66 20.70 -3.36
CA GLY A 52 -24.07 19.61 -4.17
C GLY A 52 -24.03 18.29 -3.43
N LEU A 53 -23.91 18.32 -2.08
CA LEU A 53 -23.92 17.12 -1.24
C LEU A 53 -25.31 16.62 -0.86
N GLU A 54 -26.36 17.42 -1.05
CA GLU A 54 -27.72 17.13 -0.58
C GLU A 54 -28.22 15.72 -0.98
N PRO A 55 -28.08 15.27 -2.24
CA PRO A 55 -28.54 13.93 -2.64
C PRO A 55 -27.80 12.81 -1.86
N ARG A 56 -26.49 13.01 -1.60
CA ARG A 56 -25.68 12.03 -0.86
C ARG A 56 -26.03 11.99 0.61
N LEU A 57 -26.27 13.15 1.22
CA LEU A 57 -26.70 13.25 2.61
C LEU A 57 -28.03 12.53 2.83
N GLN A 58 -29.02 12.75 1.96
CA GLN A 58 -30.32 12.06 2.02
C GLN A 58 -30.16 10.54 1.89
N GLN A 59 -29.31 10.06 0.98
CA GLN A 59 -29.04 8.63 0.83
C GLN A 59 -28.45 8.02 2.10
N LEU A 60 -27.47 8.68 2.73
CA LEU A 60 -26.85 8.19 3.95
C LEU A 60 -27.82 8.20 5.13
N GLU A 61 -28.66 9.24 5.25
CA GLU A 61 -29.70 9.31 6.27
C GLU A 61 -30.72 8.17 6.11
N ALA A 62 -31.11 7.86 4.87
CA ALA A 62 -31.99 6.73 4.57
C ALA A 62 -31.33 5.37 4.91
N LEU A 63 -30.04 5.18 4.61
CA LEU A 63 -29.30 3.97 4.99
C LEU A 63 -29.23 3.81 6.52
N ALA A 64 -28.96 4.89 7.24
CA ALA A 64 -28.93 4.89 8.71
C ALA A 64 -30.29 4.58 9.33
N ALA A 65 -31.36 5.10 8.74
CA ALA A 65 -32.74 4.81 9.18
C ALA A 65 -33.14 3.36 8.91
N ALA A 66 -32.73 2.80 7.76
CA ALA A 66 -33.01 1.43 7.38
C ALA A 66 -32.20 0.39 8.16
N THR A 67 -31.09 0.81 8.79
CA THR A 67 -30.20 -0.07 9.57
C THR A 67 -29.95 0.55 10.94
N PRO A 68 -30.87 0.41 11.92
CA PRO A 68 -30.74 1.01 13.25
C PRO A 68 -29.54 0.49 14.06
N ASP A 69 -29.13 -0.77 13.82
CA ASP A 69 -27.90 -1.33 14.37
C ASP A 69 -26.68 -0.68 13.70
N ARG A 70 -26.02 0.17 14.45
CA ARG A 70 -24.84 0.95 14.00
C ARG A 70 -23.68 0.05 13.58
N GLU A 71 -23.44 -1.04 14.29
CA GLU A 71 -22.34 -1.95 13.96
C GLU A 71 -22.63 -2.70 12.65
N ALA A 72 -23.86 -3.19 12.47
CA ALA A 72 -24.29 -3.80 11.22
C ALA A 72 -24.22 -2.81 10.03
N LEU A 73 -24.56 -1.52 10.25
CA LEU A 73 -24.40 -0.47 9.26
C LEU A 73 -22.95 -0.30 8.84
N LEU A 74 -22.03 -0.17 9.81
CA LEU A 74 -20.60 0.04 9.58
C LEU A 74 -19.90 -1.20 9.00
N GLN A 75 -20.38 -2.39 9.29
CA GLN A 75 -19.89 -3.63 8.65
C GLN A 75 -20.28 -3.70 7.18
N ARG A 76 -21.53 -3.33 6.84
CA ARG A 76 -22.05 -3.31 5.46
C ARG A 76 -21.47 -2.16 4.65
N HIS A 77 -21.31 -1.00 5.27
CA HIS A 77 -20.80 0.22 4.67
C HIS A 77 -19.56 0.71 5.43
N PRO A 78 -18.38 0.11 5.19
CA PRO A 78 -17.17 0.34 5.99
C PRO A 78 -16.65 1.78 5.94
N LEU A 79 -17.07 2.55 4.94
CA LEU A 79 -16.72 3.97 4.77
C LEU A 79 -17.94 4.89 4.97
N PHE A 80 -18.96 4.44 5.72
CA PHE A 80 -20.18 5.21 5.95
C PHE A 80 -19.88 6.62 6.46
N GLY A 81 -20.31 7.63 5.69
CA GLY A 81 -20.15 9.03 6.02
C GLY A 81 -18.71 9.55 6.08
N VAL A 82 -17.74 8.81 5.55
CA VAL A 82 -16.32 9.23 5.50
C VAL A 82 -16.09 10.16 4.30
N PRO A 83 -15.60 11.40 4.51
CA PRO A 83 -15.33 12.35 3.42
C PRO A 83 -14.05 11.97 2.67
N PHE A 84 -14.09 12.06 1.33
CA PHE A 84 -12.95 11.85 0.47
C PHE A 84 -12.93 12.80 -0.74
N ALA A 85 -11.75 12.89 -1.38
CA ALA A 85 -11.54 13.63 -2.60
C ALA A 85 -10.93 12.75 -3.69
N ILE A 86 -11.03 13.16 -4.95
CA ILE A 86 -10.41 12.48 -6.07
C ILE A 86 -9.63 13.45 -6.94
N LYS A 87 -8.50 12.98 -7.47
CA LYS A 87 -7.71 13.71 -8.46
C LYS A 87 -8.55 13.95 -9.72
N ASP A 88 -8.38 15.10 -10.37
CA ASP A 88 -9.27 15.54 -11.44
C ASP A 88 -9.06 14.82 -12.79
N ASN A 89 -8.27 13.77 -12.83
CA ASN A 89 -8.26 12.81 -13.92
C ASN A 89 -9.10 11.54 -13.66
N ILE A 90 -9.84 11.48 -12.53
CA ILE A 90 -10.71 10.38 -12.13
C ILE A 90 -12.17 10.83 -12.28
N ASP A 91 -12.97 10.08 -13.01
CA ASP A 91 -14.37 10.42 -13.27
C ASP A 91 -15.28 10.21 -12.06
N ALA A 92 -16.18 11.18 -11.83
CA ALA A 92 -17.32 11.02 -10.96
C ALA A 92 -18.58 11.50 -11.68
N PHE A 93 -19.63 10.71 -11.65
CA PHE A 93 -20.89 10.98 -12.37
C PHE A 93 -21.39 12.41 -12.15
N GLY A 94 -21.68 13.10 -13.26
CA GLY A 94 -22.24 14.45 -13.24
C GLY A 94 -21.21 15.56 -12.95
N LEU A 95 -19.97 15.24 -12.61
CA LEU A 95 -18.91 16.22 -12.35
C LEU A 95 -17.99 16.39 -13.57
N PRO A 96 -17.37 17.59 -13.75
CA PRO A 96 -16.36 17.78 -14.78
C PRO A 96 -15.08 17.01 -14.46
N THR A 97 -14.43 16.53 -15.52
CA THR A 97 -13.05 16.02 -15.51
C THR A 97 -12.25 16.84 -16.49
N THR A 98 -11.20 17.52 -16.01
CA THR A 98 -10.37 18.41 -16.83
C THR A 98 -8.92 17.95 -16.97
N ALA A 99 -8.44 17.10 -16.05
CA ALA A 99 -7.02 16.73 -15.92
C ALA A 99 -6.10 17.96 -15.86
N ALA A 100 -6.54 19.03 -15.20
CA ALA A 100 -5.91 20.37 -15.16
C ALA A 100 -5.72 21.02 -16.55
N CYS A 101 -6.53 20.64 -17.54
CA CYS A 101 -6.57 21.27 -18.86
C CYS A 101 -8.01 21.75 -19.18
N PRO A 102 -8.26 23.08 -19.14
CA PRO A 102 -9.61 23.61 -19.40
C PRO A 102 -10.16 23.22 -20.77
N ALA A 103 -9.30 23.16 -21.80
CA ALA A 103 -9.70 22.76 -23.16
C ALA A 103 -10.13 21.28 -23.27
N TRP A 104 -9.73 20.43 -22.32
CA TRP A 104 -10.12 19.02 -22.26
C TRP A 104 -11.41 18.76 -21.45
N SER A 105 -12.00 19.78 -20.82
CA SER A 105 -13.11 19.62 -19.88
C SER A 105 -14.28 18.85 -20.47
N ARG A 106 -14.71 17.80 -19.78
CA ARG A 106 -15.93 17.01 -20.09
C ARG A 106 -16.67 16.63 -18.82
N THR A 107 -17.99 16.59 -18.86
CA THR A 107 -18.78 16.06 -17.76
C THR A 107 -18.82 14.53 -17.83
N ALA A 108 -18.47 13.87 -16.73
CA ALA A 108 -18.47 12.42 -16.66
C ALA A 108 -19.91 11.86 -16.66
N THR A 109 -20.18 10.90 -17.56
CA THR A 109 -21.48 10.23 -17.68
C THR A 109 -21.63 9.01 -16.78
N ALA A 110 -20.52 8.56 -16.17
CA ALA A 110 -20.45 7.50 -15.17
C ALA A 110 -19.30 7.79 -14.20
N SER A 111 -19.38 7.26 -13.00
CA SER A 111 -18.24 7.25 -12.09
C SER A 111 -17.22 6.19 -12.50
N ALA A 112 -15.92 6.47 -12.27
CA ALA A 112 -14.88 5.43 -12.30
C ALA A 112 -15.26 4.28 -11.34
N THR A 113 -14.89 3.06 -11.70
CA THR A 113 -15.21 1.86 -10.89
C THR A 113 -14.78 2.03 -9.42
N VAL A 114 -13.59 2.58 -9.19
CA VAL A 114 -13.08 2.84 -7.83
C VAL A 114 -13.94 3.84 -7.07
N VAL A 115 -14.41 4.90 -7.72
CA VAL A 115 -15.28 5.91 -7.11
C VAL A 115 -16.63 5.29 -6.76
N GLN A 116 -17.20 4.50 -7.66
CA GLN A 116 -18.47 3.82 -7.41
C GLN A 116 -18.37 2.86 -6.22
N ARG A 117 -17.32 2.04 -6.14
CA ARG A 117 -17.08 1.14 -4.99
C ARG A 117 -16.98 1.89 -3.66
N LEU A 118 -16.31 3.04 -3.63
CA LEU A 118 -16.22 3.87 -2.43
C LEU A 118 -17.57 4.47 -2.04
N LEU A 119 -18.35 4.95 -3.01
CA LEU A 119 -19.70 5.44 -2.78
C LEU A 119 -20.63 4.33 -2.26
N ASP A 120 -20.57 3.13 -2.82
CA ASP A 120 -21.35 1.98 -2.37
C ASP A 120 -20.96 1.53 -0.95
N ALA A 121 -19.69 1.72 -0.59
CA ALA A 121 -19.20 1.51 0.77
C ALA A 121 -19.60 2.63 1.76
N GLY A 122 -20.33 3.65 1.32
CA GLY A 122 -20.87 4.72 2.16
C GLY A 122 -20.03 6.01 2.19
N ALA A 123 -18.91 6.12 1.47
CA ALA A 123 -18.07 7.32 1.47
C ALA A 123 -18.75 8.55 0.84
N VAL A 124 -18.29 9.74 1.18
CA VAL A 124 -18.83 11.04 0.71
C VAL A 124 -17.79 11.76 -0.12
N LEU A 125 -18.02 11.86 -1.43
CA LEU A 125 -17.14 12.62 -2.32
C LEU A 125 -17.34 14.12 -2.08
N LEU A 126 -16.26 14.83 -1.70
CA LEU A 126 -16.29 16.29 -1.46
C LEU A 126 -15.87 17.10 -2.69
N GLY A 127 -15.20 16.48 -3.67
CA GLY A 127 -14.81 17.21 -4.88
C GLY A 127 -13.60 16.64 -5.60
N LYS A 128 -13.05 17.47 -6.50
CA LYS A 128 -11.96 17.15 -7.42
C LYS A 128 -10.72 17.97 -7.09
N THR A 129 -9.56 17.34 -7.00
CA THR A 129 -8.31 17.97 -6.60
C THR A 129 -7.39 18.26 -7.78
N ASN A 130 -6.54 19.28 -7.61
CA ASN A 130 -5.57 19.74 -8.58
C ASN A 130 -4.44 18.72 -8.82
N LEU A 131 -3.80 18.84 -10.00
CA LEU A 131 -2.75 17.92 -10.44
C LEU A 131 -1.81 18.61 -11.45
N ASP A 132 -0.62 18.04 -11.67
CA ASP A 132 0.14 18.34 -12.90
C ASP A 132 -0.68 17.88 -14.11
N GLN A 133 -0.81 18.73 -15.11
CA GLN A 133 -1.67 18.54 -16.28
C GLN A 133 -1.43 17.17 -16.95
N PHE A 134 -2.52 16.43 -17.22
CA PHE A 134 -2.52 15.06 -17.75
C PHE A 134 -1.63 14.10 -16.92
N ALA A 135 -1.56 14.32 -15.59
CA ALA A 135 -0.71 13.56 -14.68
C ALA A 135 0.77 13.48 -15.13
N THR A 136 1.26 14.50 -15.84
CA THR A 136 2.61 14.56 -16.41
C THR A 136 3.51 15.47 -15.60
N GLY A 137 4.04 14.95 -14.50
CA GLY A 137 4.95 15.64 -13.58
C GLY A 137 5.02 14.99 -12.21
N LEU A 138 6.01 15.41 -11.41
CA LEU A 138 6.21 15.04 -10.01
C LEU A 138 6.36 16.27 -9.09
N VAL A 139 6.22 17.48 -9.66
CA VAL A 139 6.43 18.74 -8.93
C VAL A 139 5.14 19.38 -8.42
N GLY A 140 3.99 19.16 -9.07
CA GLY A 140 2.70 19.75 -8.68
C GLY A 140 2.55 21.21 -9.12
N THR A 141 3.34 21.68 -10.07
CA THR A 141 3.35 23.09 -10.52
C THR A 141 2.77 23.30 -11.92
N ARG A 142 2.47 22.21 -12.65
CA ARG A 142 2.06 22.24 -14.06
C ARG A 142 0.54 22.29 -14.17
N SER A 143 -0.05 23.34 -13.66
CA SER A 143 -1.52 23.52 -13.67
C SER A 143 -1.88 24.99 -13.86
N PRO A 144 -2.80 25.31 -14.79
CA PRO A 144 -3.28 26.68 -14.97
C PRO A 144 -4.13 27.18 -13.80
N TYR A 145 -4.54 26.30 -12.91
CA TYR A 145 -5.33 26.62 -11.71
C TYR A 145 -4.44 26.98 -10.49
N GLY A 146 -3.13 27.12 -10.71
CA GLY A 146 -2.15 27.40 -9.67
C GLY A 146 -1.48 26.13 -9.11
N ALA A 147 -0.45 26.33 -8.29
CA ALA A 147 0.38 25.27 -7.73
C ALA A 147 0.24 25.24 -6.20
N PRO A 148 -0.28 24.16 -5.60
CA PRO A 148 -0.31 24.05 -4.15
C PRO A 148 1.11 23.90 -3.61
N ALA A 149 1.41 24.61 -2.52
CA ALA A 149 2.64 24.44 -1.76
C ALA A 149 2.58 23.21 -0.85
N SER A 150 3.74 22.73 -0.41
CA SER A 150 3.83 21.79 0.70
C SER A 150 3.15 22.37 1.94
N THR A 151 2.45 21.54 2.69
CA THR A 151 1.74 21.93 3.92
C THR A 151 2.70 22.33 5.05
N PHE A 152 4.00 22.13 4.89
CA PHE A 152 5.04 22.42 5.88
C PHE A 152 5.94 23.61 5.51
N ALA A 153 6.00 23.98 4.23
CA ALA A 153 6.86 25.06 3.76
C ALA A 153 6.24 25.74 2.52
N ALA A 154 5.88 27.00 2.64
CA ALA A 154 5.16 27.75 1.61
C ALA A 154 6.00 28.03 0.35
N ASP A 155 7.32 27.98 0.44
CA ASP A 155 8.27 28.15 -0.67
C ASP A 155 8.58 26.82 -1.39
N ARG A 156 8.06 25.69 -0.91
CA ARG A 156 8.33 24.33 -1.44
C ARG A 156 7.12 23.78 -2.17
N VAL A 157 7.40 23.03 -3.24
CA VAL A 157 6.35 22.36 -4.00
C VAL A 157 5.65 21.28 -3.17
N SER A 158 4.36 21.04 -3.41
CA SER A 158 3.63 19.94 -2.76
C SER A 158 4.02 18.56 -3.28
N GLY A 159 4.81 18.51 -4.35
CA GLY A 159 4.96 17.30 -5.15
C GLY A 159 3.74 17.04 -6.05
N GLY A 160 3.93 16.18 -7.04
CA GLY A 160 2.93 15.86 -8.06
C GLY A 160 3.07 14.42 -8.59
N SER A 161 2.25 14.06 -9.54
CA SER A 161 1.19 14.89 -10.15
C SER A 161 -0.07 15.00 -9.28
N SER A 162 -0.24 14.24 -8.19
CA SER A 162 -1.44 14.29 -7.33
C SER A 162 -1.31 15.35 -6.22
N SER A 163 -0.93 16.58 -6.60
CA SER A 163 -0.59 17.68 -5.71
C SER A 163 -1.73 18.05 -4.74
N GLY A 164 -2.91 18.29 -5.29
CA GLY A 164 -4.08 18.66 -4.48
C GLY A 164 -4.53 17.54 -3.55
N SER A 165 -4.53 16.27 -4.02
CA SER A 165 -4.93 15.11 -3.21
C SER A 165 -4.09 14.98 -1.94
N ALA A 166 -2.77 15.16 -2.04
CA ALA A 166 -1.89 15.12 -0.87
C ALA A 166 -2.16 16.29 0.09
N VAL A 167 -2.30 17.51 -0.43
CA VAL A 167 -2.48 18.71 0.40
C VAL A 167 -3.79 18.66 1.19
N VAL A 168 -4.91 18.25 0.58
CA VAL A 168 -6.21 18.22 1.27
C VAL A 168 -6.27 17.17 2.37
N VAL A 169 -5.59 16.02 2.18
CA VAL A 169 -5.45 15.00 3.22
C VAL A 169 -4.53 15.49 4.34
N ALA A 170 -3.37 16.06 4.00
CA ALA A 170 -2.42 16.54 5.00
C ALA A 170 -3.02 17.60 5.93
N ARG A 171 -3.93 18.42 5.41
CA ARG A 171 -4.66 19.42 6.20
C ARG A 171 -5.84 18.83 6.99
N GLY A 172 -6.22 17.57 6.76
CA GLY A 172 -7.40 16.97 7.37
C GLY A 172 -8.73 17.46 6.79
N GLU A 173 -8.73 18.03 5.57
CA GLU A 173 -9.95 18.45 4.88
C GLU A 173 -10.80 17.26 4.43
N VAL A 174 -10.14 16.13 4.18
CA VAL A 174 -10.75 14.82 3.91
C VAL A 174 -9.98 13.73 4.67
N ALA A 175 -10.64 12.61 4.95
CA ALA A 175 -10.00 11.49 5.62
C ALA A 175 -9.02 10.74 4.71
N PHE A 176 -9.32 10.68 3.41
CA PHE A 176 -8.44 10.14 2.38
C PHE A 176 -8.71 10.79 1.03
N ALA A 177 -7.77 10.65 0.10
CA ALA A 177 -7.98 11.07 -1.28
C ALA A 177 -7.42 10.04 -2.26
N LEU A 178 -8.06 9.94 -3.44
CA LEU A 178 -7.50 9.19 -4.55
C LEU A 178 -6.59 10.09 -5.39
N GLY A 179 -5.43 9.53 -5.73
CA GLY A 179 -4.57 10.02 -6.77
C GLY A 179 -4.37 8.98 -7.85
N THR A 180 -3.41 9.25 -8.75
CA THR A 180 -2.88 8.26 -9.69
C THR A 180 -1.37 8.21 -9.57
N ASP A 181 -0.77 7.05 -9.81
CA ASP A 181 0.66 6.86 -9.78
C ASP A 181 1.10 6.08 -11.04
N THR A 182 1.86 6.73 -11.90
CA THR A 182 2.50 6.17 -13.09
C THR A 182 4.01 6.06 -12.88
N ALA A 183 4.57 7.06 -12.17
CA ALA A 183 6.00 7.28 -12.02
C ALA A 183 6.42 7.65 -10.58
N GLY A 184 5.46 7.77 -9.67
CA GLY A 184 5.70 8.26 -8.31
C GLY A 184 4.66 9.26 -7.83
N SER A 185 3.64 9.54 -8.64
CA SER A 185 2.63 10.59 -8.35
C SER A 185 1.69 10.26 -7.18
N GLY A 186 1.70 9.04 -6.66
CA GLY A 186 1.04 8.64 -5.40
C GLY A 186 1.98 8.62 -4.20
N ARG A 187 3.30 8.73 -4.43
CA ARG A 187 4.37 8.58 -3.42
C ARG A 187 5.08 9.90 -3.12
N VAL A 188 5.59 10.60 -4.15
CA VAL A 188 6.32 11.86 -3.98
C VAL A 188 5.51 12.91 -3.24
N PRO A 189 4.23 13.20 -3.60
CA PRO A 189 3.42 14.16 -2.85
C PRO A 189 3.13 13.72 -1.41
N ALA A 190 3.01 12.42 -1.15
CA ALA A 190 2.86 11.90 0.21
C ALA A 190 4.10 12.18 1.05
N GLY A 191 5.31 11.93 0.52
CA GLY A 191 6.58 12.21 1.19
C GLY A 191 6.76 13.68 1.54
N PHE A 192 6.32 14.60 0.68
CA PHE A 192 6.44 16.05 0.90
C PHE A 192 5.37 16.66 1.80
N ASN A 193 4.34 15.89 2.15
CA ASN A 193 3.25 16.34 3.03
C ASN A 193 3.04 15.45 4.27
N ASN A 194 4.05 14.64 4.62
CA ASN A 194 4.02 13.79 5.83
C ASN A 194 2.82 12.85 5.85
N LEU A 195 2.56 12.15 4.74
CA LEU A 195 1.40 11.28 4.54
C LEU A 195 1.80 9.85 4.18
N VAL A 196 0.84 8.97 4.34
CA VAL A 196 0.85 7.65 3.72
C VAL A 196 0.42 7.78 2.27
N GLY A 197 1.27 7.28 1.35
CA GLY A 197 0.99 7.17 -0.08
C GLY A 197 1.05 5.73 -0.54
N LEU A 198 -0.11 5.08 -0.72
CA LEU A 198 -0.18 3.68 -1.12
C LEU A 198 -0.39 3.57 -2.63
N LYS A 199 0.58 2.96 -3.31
CA LYS A 199 0.53 2.56 -4.72
C LYS A 199 0.33 1.06 -4.81
N PRO A 200 -0.86 0.58 -5.20
CA PRO A 200 -1.09 -0.86 -5.33
C PRO A 200 -0.29 -1.48 -6.48
N THR A 201 -0.24 -2.79 -6.51
CA THR A 201 0.19 -3.55 -7.69
C THR A 201 -0.61 -3.10 -8.92
N PRO A 202 0.04 -2.81 -10.08
CA PRO A 202 -0.67 -2.49 -11.32
C PRO A 202 -1.71 -3.56 -11.66
N GLY A 203 -2.92 -3.13 -12.01
CA GLY A 203 -4.04 -4.03 -12.32
C GLY A 203 -4.82 -4.54 -11.10
N ARG A 204 -4.32 -4.39 -9.87
CA ARG A 204 -5.06 -4.78 -8.66
C ARG A 204 -6.34 -3.97 -8.45
N VAL A 205 -6.32 -2.73 -8.89
CA VAL A 205 -7.44 -1.77 -8.82
C VAL A 205 -7.77 -1.35 -10.24
N SER A 206 -9.06 -1.34 -10.58
CA SER A 206 -9.53 -0.91 -11.90
C SER A 206 -9.18 0.55 -12.17
N THR A 207 -8.76 0.83 -13.40
CA THR A 207 -8.53 2.16 -13.97
C THR A 207 -9.66 2.60 -14.91
N ALA A 208 -10.75 1.83 -15.01
CA ALA A 208 -11.94 2.23 -15.78
C ALA A 208 -12.51 3.56 -15.26
N GLY A 209 -12.68 4.54 -16.14
CA GLY A 209 -13.09 5.90 -15.78
C GLY A 209 -11.95 6.79 -15.27
N VAL A 210 -10.70 6.38 -15.45
CA VAL A 210 -9.51 7.22 -15.18
C VAL A 210 -8.93 7.67 -16.51
N LEU A 211 -8.70 8.98 -16.66
CA LEU A 211 -7.98 9.51 -17.83
C LEU A 211 -6.51 9.14 -17.68
N PRO A 212 -5.95 8.32 -18.59
CA PRO A 212 -4.63 7.75 -18.39
C PRO A 212 -3.49 8.75 -18.68
N ALA A 213 -2.37 8.58 -17.96
CA ALA A 213 -1.07 9.11 -18.34
C ALA A 213 -0.29 8.07 -19.18
N CYS A 214 -0.07 6.87 -18.63
CA CYS A 214 0.42 5.69 -19.34
C CYS A 214 -0.49 4.53 -18.98
N ARG A 215 -1.39 4.19 -19.87
CA ARG A 215 -2.47 3.23 -19.60
C ARG A 215 -1.98 1.86 -19.12
N SER A 216 -0.82 1.44 -19.64
CA SER A 216 -0.21 0.15 -19.28
C SER A 216 0.46 0.15 -17.90
N LEU A 217 0.61 1.32 -17.25
CA LEU A 217 1.39 1.49 -16.01
C LEU A 217 0.60 2.14 -14.87
N ASP A 218 -0.50 2.84 -15.19
CA ASP A 218 -1.23 3.66 -14.23
C ASP A 218 -1.83 2.82 -13.10
N CYS A 219 -1.71 3.34 -11.88
CA CYS A 219 -2.40 2.83 -10.71
C CYS A 219 -3.24 3.95 -10.09
N VAL A 220 -4.43 3.64 -9.58
CA VAL A 220 -5.12 4.52 -8.64
C VAL A 220 -4.44 4.35 -7.28
N SER A 221 -3.93 5.44 -6.72
CA SER A 221 -3.22 5.49 -5.44
C SER A 221 -4.09 6.11 -4.34
N VAL A 222 -3.78 5.77 -3.09
CA VAL A 222 -4.48 6.28 -1.90
C VAL A 222 -3.54 7.17 -1.10
N PHE A 223 -4.01 8.38 -0.78
CA PHE A 223 -3.43 9.24 0.24
C PHE A 223 -4.27 9.15 1.51
N ALA A 224 -3.63 8.91 2.65
CA ALA A 224 -4.29 8.86 3.95
C ALA A 224 -3.36 9.34 5.07
N LEU A 225 -3.93 9.61 6.24
CA LEU A 225 -3.17 10.00 7.42
C LEU A 225 -2.51 8.79 8.10
N THR A 226 -3.07 7.60 7.93
CA THR A 226 -2.56 6.36 8.54
C THR A 226 -2.50 5.23 7.52
N VAL A 227 -1.62 4.27 7.78
CA VAL A 227 -1.53 3.03 6.96
C VAL A 227 -2.81 2.22 7.07
N GLY A 228 -3.43 2.18 8.25
CA GLY A 228 -4.69 1.48 8.46
C GLY A 228 -5.81 2.02 7.58
N ASP A 229 -5.90 3.36 7.44
CA ASP A 229 -6.89 4.02 6.59
C ASP A 229 -6.62 3.69 5.11
N ALA A 230 -5.37 3.84 4.65
CA ALA A 230 -5.00 3.52 3.27
C ALA A 230 -5.29 2.06 2.91
N ALA A 231 -5.00 1.11 3.81
CA ALA A 231 -5.27 -0.31 3.63
C ALA A 231 -6.78 -0.61 3.57
N CYS A 232 -7.58 0.01 4.43
CA CYS A 232 -9.03 -0.11 4.41
C CYS A 232 -9.61 0.40 3.08
N VAL A 233 -9.18 1.58 2.62
CA VAL A 233 -9.62 2.16 1.34
C VAL A 233 -9.24 1.24 0.17
N LEU A 234 -8.00 0.73 0.13
CA LEU A 234 -7.57 -0.22 -0.89
C LEU A 234 -8.45 -1.47 -0.89
N SER A 235 -8.77 -2.04 0.29
CA SER A 235 -9.61 -3.23 0.41
C SER A 235 -11.04 -3.07 -0.14
N VAL A 236 -11.51 -1.83 -0.24
CA VAL A 236 -12.81 -1.48 -0.84
C VAL A 236 -12.69 -1.30 -2.35
N MET A 237 -11.59 -0.72 -2.81
CA MET A 237 -11.39 -0.41 -4.23
C MET A 237 -10.93 -1.60 -5.07
N GLU A 238 -10.19 -2.55 -4.48
CA GLU A 238 -9.58 -3.68 -5.20
C GLU A 238 -10.60 -4.71 -5.70
N GLY A 239 -10.20 -5.52 -6.64
CA GLY A 239 -11.01 -6.62 -7.16
C GLY A 239 -11.16 -6.56 -8.67
N ALA A 240 -11.57 -7.68 -9.27
CA ALA A 240 -11.74 -7.83 -10.70
C ALA A 240 -12.77 -6.84 -11.29
N ASP A 241 -12.48 -6.34 -12.47
CA ASP A 241 -13.36 -5.49 -13.27
C ASP A 241 -13.29 -5.89 -14.75
N ALA A 242 -14.35 -6.48 -15.25
CA ALA A 242 -14.43 -6.93 -16.65
C ALA A 242 -14.49 -5.76 -17.66
N SER A 243 -14.74 -4.54 -17.20
CA SER A 243 -14.74 -3.35 -18.06
C SER A 243 -13.36 -2.73 -18.27
N ASP A 244 -12.36 -3.17 -17.49
CA ASP A 244 -10.97 -2.72 -17.59
C ASP A 244 -10.05 -3.84 -18.07
N ALA A 245 -9.56 -3.72 -19.30
CA ALA A 245 -8.64 -4.71 -19.88
C ALA A 245 -7.27 -4.81 -19.17
N TYR A 246 -6.93 -3.83 -18.35
CA TYR A 246 -5.68 -3.82 -17.56
C TYR A 246 -5.89 -4.28 -16.11
N CYS A 247 -7.14 -4.54 -15.70
CA CYS A 247 -7.42 -5.07 -14.38
C CYS A 247 -7.10 -6.56 -14.31
N SER A 248 -6.16 -6.92 -13.42
CA SER A 248 -5.68 -8.30 -13.20
C SER A 248 -5.55 -8.59 -11.72
N PHE A 249 -6.68 -8.50 -10.99
CA PHE A 249 -6.69 -8.67 -9.54
C PHE A 249 -6.26 -10.07 -9.11
N THR A 250 -5.23 -10.12 -8.25
CA THR A 250 -4.75 -11.34 -7.59
C THR A 250 -4.57 -11.07 -6.09
N PRO A 251 -5.20 -11.84 -5.21
CA PRO A 251 -4.86 -11.82 -3.79
C PRO A 251 -3.43 -12.31 -3.57
N GLY A 252 -2.70 -11.70 -2.64
CA GLY A 252 -1.32 -12.06 -2.38
C GLY A 252 -1.04 -12.43 -0.92
N ALA A 253 0.24 -12.46 -0.56
CA ALA A 253 0.67 -12.85 0.77
C ALA A 253 0.13 -11.95 1.88
N ALA A 254 -0.30 -12.55 2.99
CA ALA A 254 -0.83 -11.82 4.14
C ALA A 254 0.24 -11.13 4.99
N ALA A 255 1.48 -11.62 4.97
CA ALA A 255 2.58 -11.11 5.78
C ALA A 255 3.93 -11.33 5.07
N LEU A 256 4.91 -10.53 5.47
CA LEU A 256 6.32 -10.71 5.10
C LEU A 256 7.00 -11.73 6.02
N PRO A 257 8.16 -12.30 5.61
CA PRO A 257 8.95 -13.18 6.46
C PRO A 257 9.28 -12.57 7.82
N ALA A 258 9.31 -13.38 8.87
CA ALA A 258 9.64 -12.92 10.22
C ALA A 258 11.09 -12.38 10.33
N ALA A 259 12.04 -13.01 9.63
CA ALA A 259 13.41 -12.53 9.48
C ALA A 259 13.53 -11.73 8.18
N LEU A 260 13.13 -10.47 8.23
CA LEU A 260 13.00 -9.62 7.06
C LEU A 260 14.36 -9.12 6.55
N ARG A 261 14.65 -9.33 5.27
CA ARG A 261 15.81 -8.78 4.55
C ARG A 261 15.33 -7.58 3.74
N VAL A 262 15.91 -6.41 3.99
CA VAL A 262 15.53 -5.16 3.31
C VAL A 262 16.69 -4.64 2.49
N GLY A 263 16.49 -4.57 1.17
CA GLY A 263 17.42 -3.99 0.23
C GLY A 263 17.39 -2.46 0.27
N VAL A 264 18.56 -1.84 0.36
CA VAL A 264 18.72 -0.38 0.33
C VAL A 264 19.75 0.02 -0.71
N PRO A 265 19.70 1.24 -1.29
CA PRO A 265 20.75 1.73 -2.17
C PRO A 265 22.10 1.79 -1.44
N ARG A 266 23.15 1.18 -2.01
CA ARG A 266 24.52 1.23 -1.47
C ARG A 266 25.02 2.67 -1.28
N ALA A 267 24.64 3.58 -2.19
CA ALA A 267 24.91 5.01 -2.09
C ALA A 267 23.61 5.76 -2.41
N ALA A 268 22.82 6.04 -1.38
CA ALA A 268 21.60 6.79 -1.57
C ALA A 268 21.91 8.22 -2.02
N GLN A 269 21.33 8.63 -3.16
CA GLN A 269 21.38 9.99 -3.65
C GLN A 269 20.36 10.81 -2.88
N VAL A 270 20.84 11.64 -1.94
CA VAL A 270 20.01 12.51 -1.10
C VAL A 270 20.69 13.86 -0.91
N ASP A 271 19.89 14.89 -0.80
CA ASP A 271 20.36 16.28 -0.65
C ASP A 271 20.85 16.51 0.79
N ARG A 272 22.18 16.71 0.95
CA ARG A 272 22.81 16.95 2.24
C ARG A 272 22.55 18.36 2.76
N GLU A 273 22.39 19.34 1.88
CA GLU A 273 22.12 20.72 2.28
C GLU A 273 20.74 20.86 2.91
N GLN A 274 19.82 19.96 2.54
CA GLN A 274 18.49 19.86 3.14
C GLN A 274 18.44 18.92 4.35
N GLY A 275 19.56 18.24 4.72
CA GLY A 275 19.62 17.30 5.84
C GLY A 275 18.97 15.94 5.56
N TYR A 276 18.74 15.60 4.30
CA TYR A 276 18.13 14.32 3.89
C TYR A 276 19.07 13.13 4.12
N ASP A 277 20.39 13.33 4.10
CA ASP A 277 21.38 12.31 4.45
C ASP A 277 21.27 11.88 5.92
N ARG A 278 21.07 12.84 6.82
CA ARG A 278 20.84 12.57 8.23
C ARG A 278 19.52 11.83 8.44
N SER A 279 18.44 12.33 7.85
CA SER A 279 17.12 11.69 7.94
C SER A 279 17.13 10.28 7.36
N TRP A 280 17.90 10.03 6.29
CA TRP A 280 18.11 8.70 5.74
C TRP A 280 18.84 7.78 6.72
N SER A 281 19.91 8.27 7.35
CA SER A 281 20.65 7.51 8.37
C SER A 281 19.76 7.14 9.56
N GLU A 282 18.92 8.07 10.02
CA GLU A 282 17.94 7.81 11.09
C GLU A 282 16.90 6.76 10.68
N ALA A 283 16.47 6.76 9.41
CA ALA A 283 15.57 5.74 8.86
C ALA A 283 16.23 4.34 8.84
N LEU A 284 17.50 4.24 8.48
CA LEU A 284 18.27 2.98 8.51
C LEU A 284 18.39 2.44 9.94
N GLU A 285 18.67 3.29 10.92
CA GLU A 285 18.74 2.87 12.32
C GLU A 285 17.36 2.41 12.85
N ARG A 286 16.26 3.07 12.47
CA ARG A 286 14.91 2.62 12.79
C ARG A 286 14.61 1.25 12.18
N LEU A 287 15.05 1.02 10.94
CA LEU A 287 14.88 -0.27 10.26
C LEU A 287 15.61 -1.40 11.00
N LYS A 288 16.87 -1.16 11.43
CA LYS A 288 17.64 -2.11 12.25
C LYS A 288 16.96 -2.38 13.60
N ALA A 289 16.45 -1.33 14.25
CA ALA A 289 15.77 -1.46 15.54
C ALA A 289 14.48 -2.32 15.45
N GLN A 290 13.88 -2.43 14.27
CA GLN A 290 12.75 -3.33 14.01
C GLN A 290 13.17 -4.77 13.68
N GLY A 291 14.47 -5.09 13.77
CA GLY A 291 15.00 -6.43 13.53
C GLY A 291 15.22 -6.79 12.06
N ALA A 292 15.16 -5.83 11.15
CA ALA A 292 15.39 -6.09 9.73
C ALA A 292 16.91 -6.23 9.44
N LEU A 293 17.25 -7.20 8.57
CA LEU A 293 18.59 -7.33 8.01
C LEU A 293 18.71 -6.41 6.78
N ILE A 294 19.61 -5.42 6.86
CA ILE A 294 19.87 -4.51 5.75
C ILE A 294 20.83 -5.15 4.75
N VAL A 295 20.46 -5.11 3.48
CA VAL A 295 21.28 -5.57 2.35
C VAL A 295 21.50 -4.39 1.40
N GLU A 296 22.75 -3.98 1.24
CA GLU A 296 23.12 -2.92 0.29
C GLU A 296 23.13 -3.46 -1.13
N LEU A 297 22.36 -2.81 -2.01
CA LEU A 297 22.18 -3.19 -3.41
C LEU A 297 22.71 -2.11 -4.37
N ASP A 298 23.16 -2.55 -5.53
CA ASP A 298 23.37 -1.67 -6.68
C ASP A 298 22.03 -1.37 -7.35
N PHE A 299 21.65 -0.11 -7.41
CA PHE A 299 20.39 0.35 -8.01
C PHE A 299 20.52 0.72 -9.49
N GLU A 300 21.71 0.67 -10.10
CA GLU A 300 21.86 1.00 -11.52
C GLU A 300 20.96 0.16 -12.45
N PRO A 301 20.77 -1.15 -12.25
CA PRO A 301 19.79 -1.90 -13.04
C PRO A 301 18.35 -1.37 -12.93
N LEU A 302 17.93 -0.89 -11.75
CA LEU A 302 16.62 -0.28 -11.55
C LEU A 302 16.52 1.10 -12.19
N HIS A 303 17.58 1.89 -12.12
CA HIS A 303 17.67 3.18 -12.81
C HIS A 303 17.65 3.01 -14.34
N ALA A 304 18.23 1.93 -14.87
CA ALA A 304 18.12 1.61 -16.30
C ALA A 304 16.68 1.34 -16.73
N VAL A 305 15.89 0.64 -15.90
CA VAL A 305 14.44 0.49 -16.12
C VAL A 305 13.74 1.85 -16.07
N ALA A 306 14.03 2.67 -15.07
CA ALA A 306 13.41 3.99 -14.89
C ALA A 306 13.58 4.90 -16.12
N ARG A 307 14.73 4.84 -16.78
CA ARG A 307 15.01 5.63 -18.00
C ARG A 307 14.05 5.30 -19.16
N LEU A 308 13.52 4.08 -19.25
CA LEU A 308 12.57 3.72 -20.30
C LEU A 308 11.30 4.57 -20.30
N LEU A 309 10.91 5.11 -19.14
CA LEU A 309 9.64 5.83 -18.99
C LEU A 309 9.60 7.16 -19.74
N TYR A 310 10.70 7.93 -19.70
CA TYR A 310 10.77 9.27 -20.28
C TYR A 310 11.82 9.41 -21.40
N ASP A 311 12.85 8.57 -21.39
CA ASP A 311 13.87 8.52 -22.44
C ASP A 311 13.63 7.34 -23.39
N GLY A 312 12.50 6.67 -23.27
CA GLY A 312 12.04 5.55 -24.08
C GLY A 312 10.63 5.79 -24.65
N PRO A 313 10.08 4.81 -25.37
CA PRO A 313 8.85 4.98 -26.15
C PRO A 313 7.58 5.10 -25.32
N TRP A 314 7.62 4.96 -23.98
CA TRP A 314 6.42 5.10 -23.13
C TRP A 314 5.79 6.49 -23.16
N VAL A 315 6.53 7.52 -23.60
CA VAL A 315 5.95 8.85 -23.87
C VAL A 315 4.88 8.81 -24.97
N ALA A 316 4.88 7.78 -25.83
CA ALA A 316 3.86 7.58 -26.85
C ALA A 316 2.47 7.25 -26.27
N GLU A 317 2.40 6.58 -25.10
CA GLU A 317 1.10 6.35 -24.42
C GLU A 317 0.50 7.69 -23.95
N ARG A 318 1.32 8.61 -23.45
CA ARG A 318 0.89 9.97 -23.08
C ARG A 318 0.40 10.73 -24.29
N TYR A 319 1.13 10.66 -25.40
CA TYR A 319 0.76 11.30 -26.66
C TYR A 319 -0.58 10.77 -27.18
N ALA A 320 -0.80 9.45 -27.17
CA ALA A 320 -2.04 8.83 -27.61
C ALA A 320 -3.28 9.35 -26.85
N THR A 321 -3.11 9.72 -25.58
CA THR A 321 -4.20 10.28 -24.76
C THR A 321 -4.61 11.69 -25.22
N VAL A 322 -3.65 12.52 -25.65
CA VAL A 322 -3.86 13.96 -25.91
C VAL A 322 -3.69 14.34 -27.38
N GLN A 323 -3.43 13.38 -28.26
CA GLN A 323 -3.14 13.61 -29.67
C GLN A 323 -4.17 14.53 -30.34
N ALA A 324 -5.43 14.22 -30.23
CA ALA A 324 -6.51 15.01 -30.86
C ALA A 324 -6.54 16.46 -30.33
N LEU A 325 -6.24 16.68 -29.06
CA LEU A 325 -6.15 18.01 -28.49
C LEU A 325 -4.93 18.76 -29.04
N LEU A 326 -3.75 18.12 -29.08
CA LEU A 326 -2.54 18.74 -29.63
C LEU A 326 -2.66 19.09 -31.12
N GLU A 327 -3.40 18.31 -31.89
CA GLU A 327 -3.67 18.58 -33.31
C GLU A 327 -4.65 19.74 -33.51
N SER A 328 -5.62 19.91 -32.60
CA SER A 328 -6.65 20.96 -32.71
C SER A 328 -6.27 22.28 -32.01
N ASP A 329 -5.56 22.19 -30.87
CA ASP A 329 -5.13 23.32 -30.04
C ASP A 329 -3.77 23.01 -29.40
N PRO A 330 -2.66 23.24 -30.13
CA PRO A 330 -1.29 22.97 -29.64
C PRO A 330 -0.91 23.73 -28.38
N ASP A 331 -1.55 24.87 -28.13
CA ASP A 331 -1.26 25.76 -26.99
C ASP A 331 -2.08 25.43 -25.73
N ALA A 332 -2.97 24.44 -25.81
CA ALA A 332 -3.81 24.04 -24.68
C ALA A 332 -3.02 23.41 -23.52
N LEU A 333 -1.83 22.88 -23.77
CA LEU A 333 -1.00 22.21 -22.79
C LEU A 333 0.00 23.18 -22.12
N ASP A 334 0.28 22.91 -20.83
CA ASP A 334 1.45 23.50 -20.18
C ASP A 334 2.71 23.24 -21.02
N PRO A 335 3.57 24.24 -21.25
CA PRO A 335 4.73 24.11 -22.16
C PRO A 335 5.67 22.96 -21.76
N ASN A 336 5.86 22.68 -20.46
CA ASN A 336 6.72 21.59 -20.00
C ASN A 336 6.06 20.23 -20.23
N VAL A 337 4.72 20.17 -20.08
CA VAL A 337 3.95 18.95 -20.39
C VAL A 337 3.99 18.68 -21.89
N ALA A 338 3.76 19.69 -22.72
CA ALA A 338 3.84 19.58 -24.18
C ALA A 338 5.23 19.11 -24.63
N ALA A 339 6.30 19.70 -24.09
CA ALA A 339 7.69 19.34 -24.41
C ALA A 339 8.01 17.87 -24.09
N VAL A 340 7.47 17.32 -22.98
CA VAL A 340 7.65 15.90 -22.63
C VAL A 340 6.86 15.00 -23.57
N ILE A 341 5.60 15.31 -23.83
CA ILE A 341 4.69 14.46 -24.61
C ILE A 341 5.08 14.44 -26.09
N GLN A 342 5.51 15.58 -26.64
CA GLN A 342 5.93 15.69 -28.05
C GLN A 342 7.16 14.87 -28.39
N ARG A 343 7.98 14.45 -27.41
CA ARG A 343 9.08 13.49 -27.64
C ARG A 343 8.59 12.19 -28.27
N ALA A 344 7.32 11.85 -28.10
CA ALA A 344 6.70 10.68 -28.70
C ALA A 344 6.85 10.62 -30.22
N THR A 345 6.85 11.77 -30.91
CA THR A 345 6.96 11.85 -32.37
C THR A 345 8.30 11.40 -32.93
N ALA A 346 9.34 11.27 -32.06
CA ALA A 346 10.65 10.75 -32.44
C ALA A 346 10.71 9.21 -32.44
N TYR A 347 9.71 8.53 -31.92
CA TYR A 347 9.68 7.06 -31.81
C TYR A 347 8.76 6.45 -32.86
N SER A 348 9.24 5.39 -33.51
CA SER A 348 8.46 4.55 -34.42
C SER A 348 7.76 3.41 -33.69
N ALA A 349 6.84 2.73 -34.36
CA ALA A 349 6.25 1.49 -33.86
C ALA A 349 7.32 0.41 -33.57
N VAL A 350 8.42 0.38 -34.36
CA VAL A 350 9.55 -0.54 -34.14
C VAL A 350 10.24 -0.21 -32.81
N ASP A 351 10.41 1.07 -32.49
CA ASP A 351 11.03 1.47 -31.23
C ASP A 351 10.13 1.14 -30.03
N ALA A 352 8.82 1.24 -30.19
CA ALA A 352 7.86 0.80 -29.17
C ALA A 352 8.01 -0.70 -28.86
N PHE A 353 8.08 -1.56 -29.87
CA PHE A 353 8.29 -3.00 -29.66
C PHE A 353 9.68 -3.31 -29.08
N ARG A 354 10.73 -2.65 -29.53
CA ARG A 354 12.07 -2.77 -28.95
C ARG A 354 12.09 -2.37 -27.46
N GLY A 355 11.39 -1.29 -27.12
CA GLY A 355 11.19 -0.88 -25.73
C GLY A 355 10.51 -1.96 -24.90
N GLN A 356 9.44 -2.59 -25.41
CA GLN A 356 8.74 -3.69 -24.73
C GLN A 356 9.68 -4.90 -24.53
N TYR A 357 10.47 -5.29 -25.55
CA TYR A 357 11.43 -6.39 -25.40
C TYR A 357 12.50 -6.07 -24.37
N THR A 358 13.02 -4.83 -24.37
CA THR A 358 14.00 -4.37 -23.38
C THR A 358 13.41 -4.41 -21.97
N LEU A 359 12.19 -3.89 -21.78
CA LEU A 359 11.53 -3.93 -20.48
C LEU A 359 11.33 -5.37 -19.99
N GLN A 360 10.92 -6.30 -20.87
CA GLN A 360 10.71 -7.69 -20.48
C GLN A 360 12.02 -8.35 -20.01
N ALA A 361 13.13 -8.09 -20.71
CA ALA A 361 14.45 -8.59 -20.31
C ALA A 361 14.88 -7.98 -18.95
N GLN A 362 14.68 -6.67 -18.78
CA GLN A 362 15.02 -5.98 -17.54
C GLN A 362 14.12 -6.42 -16.36
N ARG A 363 12.83 -6.71 -16.58
CA ARG A 363 11.94 -7.29 -15.58
C ARG A 363 12.46 -8.63 -15.04
N GLN A 364 12.90 -9.51 -15.94
CA GLN A 364 13.46 -10.80 -15.55
C GLN A 364 14.75 -10.64 -14.74
N GLN A 365 15.61 -9.69 -15.14
CA GLN A 365 16.83 -9.38 -14.41
C GLN A 365 16.53 -8.77 -13.04
N ALA A 366 15.65 -7.77 -12.97
CA ALA A 366 15.27 -7.11 -11.73
C ALA A 366 14.60 -8.07 -10.74
N ALA A 367 13.84 -9.07 -11.22
CA ALA A 367 13.21 -10.07 -10.37
C ALA A 367 14.20 -10.88 -9.53
N GLN A 368 15.48 -10.97 -9.94
CA GLN A 368 16.54 -11.66 -9.16
C GLN A 368 16.82 -10.96 -7.82
N ILE A 369 16.46 -9.70 -7.67
CA ILE A 369 16.60 -8.95 -6.42
C ILE A 369 15.82 -9.65 -5.29
N TRP A 370 14.65 -10.20 -5.58
CA TRP A 370 13.78 -10.86 -4.61
C TRP A 370 14.32 -12.19 -4.06
N GLN A 371 15.39 -12.72 -4.66
CA GLN A 371 16.13 -13.84 -4.06
C GLN A 371 17.04 -13.38 -2.91
N GLN A 372 17.47 -12.13 -2.90
CA GLN A 372 18.38 -11.55 -1.93
C GLN A 372 17.64 -10.82 -0.80
N VAL A 373 16.49 -10.22 -1.11
CA VAL A 373 15.72 -9.37 -0.18
C VAL A 373 14.22 -9.64 -0.29
N ASP A 374 13.49 -9.26 0.74
CA ASP A 374 12.04 -9.43 0.84
C ASP A 374 11.29 -8.11 0.62
N LEU A 375 11.96 -6.98 0.88
CA LEU A 375 11.53 -5.61 0.59
C LEU A 375 12.69 -4.78 0.07
N LEU A 376 12.38 -3.67 -0.61
CA LEU A 376 13.29 -2.54 -0.76
C LEU A 376 12.82 -1.37 0.11
N MET A 377 13.77 -0.59 0.64
CA MET A 377 13.51 0.72 1.25
C MET A 377 14.39 1.75 0.56
N VAL A 378 13.76 2.85 0.12
CA VAL A 378 14.43 3.97 -0.55
C VAL A 378 13.94 5.29 0.03
N PRO A 379 14.70 6.40 -0.06
CA PRO A 379 14.12 7.74 0.10
C PRO A 379 12.96 7.92 -0.87
N THR A 380 11.85 8.54 -0.45
CA THR A 380 10.71 8.77 -1.36
C THR A 380 11.11 9.70 -2.51
N ALA A 381 11.92 10.71 -2.20
CA ALA A 381 12.57 11.59 -3.18
C ALA A 381 13.96 11.99 -2.69
N PRO A 382 14.93 12.28 -3.58
CA PRO A 382 16.27 12.70 -3.19
C PRO A 382 16.33 14.06 -2.50
N ARG A 383 15.41 14.98 -2.82
CA ARG A 383 15.33 16.34 -2.30
C ARG A 383 13.91 16.89 -2.39
N HIS A 384 13.65 18.00 -1.69
CA HIS A 384 12.39 18.73 -1.75
C HIS A 384 12.61 20.08 -2.46
N PRO A 385 12.28 20.20 -3.76
CA PRO A 385 12.50 21.43 -4.51
C PRO A 385 11.66 22.61 -4.01
N SER A 386 12.23 23.80 -4.10
CA SER A 386 11.48 25.05 -3.99
C SER A 386 10.79 25.39 -5.32
N PHE A 387 9.82 26.33 -5.29
CA PHE A 387 9.26 26.89 -6.51
C PHE A 387 10.33 27.58 -7.36
N ALA A 388 11.33 28.19 -6.73
CA ALA A 388 12.46 28.79 -7.42
C ALA A 388 13.31 27.75 -8.17
N ASP A 389 13.61 26.59 -7.55
CA ASP A 389 14.32 25.49 -8.22
C ASP A 389 13.57 25.02 -9.46
N VAL A 390 12.24 24.83 -9.35
CA VAL A 390 11.41 24.39 -10.48
C VAL A 390 11.33 25.45 -11.57
N THR A 391 11.31 26.73 -11.21
CA THR A 391 11.31 27.83 -12.19
C THR A 391 12.66 27.90 -12.93
N ALA A 392 13.77 27.69 -12.24
CA ALA A 392 15.11 27.72 -12.83
C ALA A 392 15.38 26.53 -13.76
N ASP A 393 14.91 25.33 -13.39
CA ASP A 393 15.06 24.10 -14.19
C ASP A 393 13.81 23.21 -14.08
N PRO A 394 12.76 23.49 -14.86
CA PRO A 394 11.48 22.80 -14.74
C PRO A 394 11.51 21.30 -15.13
N LEU A 395 12.46 20.90 -15.95
CA LEU A 395 12.61 19.49 -16.37
C LEU A 395 13.55 18.74 -15.45
N GLY A 396 14.70 19.28 -15.08
CA GLY A 396 15.68 18.63 -14.21
C GLY A 396 15.19 18.52 -12.77
N ALA A 397 14.57 19.58 -12.20
CA ALA A 397 13.95 19.52 -10.88
C ALA A 397 12.85 18.46 -10.79
N ASN A 398 12.12 18.25 -11.89
CA ASN A 398 11.13 17.17 -11.98
C ASN A 398 11.78 15.79 -12.10
N ALA A 399 12.80 15.65 -12.95
CA ALA A 399 13.43 14.36 -13.26
C ALA A 399 14.07 13.72 -12.01
N VAL A 400 14.75 14.53 -11.19
CA VAL A 400 15.40 14.05 -9.95
C VAL A 400 14.42 13.41 -8.97
N LEU A 401 13.16 13.85 -8.95
CA LEU A 401 12.14 13.29 -8.05
C LEU A 401 11.76 11.84 -8.41
N GLY A 402 11.98 11.45 -9.66
CA GLY A 402 11.71 10.11 -10.16
C GLY A 402 12.79 9.07 -9.86
N THR A 403 13.94 9.46 -9.28
CA THR A 403 15.11 8.60 -9.07
C THR A 403 14.74 7.24 -8.41
N TYR A 404 13.91 7.27 -7.39
CA TYR A 404 13.53 6.08 -6.62
C TYR A 404 12.12 5.58 -6.91
N THR A 405 11.38 6.21 -7.83
CA THR A 405 9.97 5.89 -8.04
C THR A 405 9.63 5.40 -9.45
N ASN A 406 10.35 5.88 -10.49
CA ASN A 406 9.97 5.64 -11.89
C ASN A 406 10.00 4.16 -12.31
N PHE A 407 10.88 3.34 -11.76
CA PHE A 407 11.01 1.91 -12.14
C PHE A 407 9.88 1.04 -11.60
N VAL A 408 9.20 1.45 -10.51
CA VAL A 408 8.30 0.59 -9.74
C VAL A 408 7.11 0.11 -10.56
N ASN A 409 6.44 1.02 -11.30
CA ASN A 409 5.30 0.68 -12.14
C ASN A 409 5.73 -0.16 -13.36
N LEU A 410 6.87 0.20 -14.00
CA LEU A 410 7.44 -0.57 -15.11
C LEU A 410 7.74 -2.02 -14.71
N LEU A 411 8.16 -2.26 -13.46
CA LEU A 411 8.43 -3.61 -12.94
C LEU A 411 7.20 -4.33 -12.42
N GLY A 412 6.04 -3.66 -12.36
CA GLY A 412 4.80 -4.25 -11.86
C GLY A 412 4.74 -4.39 -10.34
N TRP A 413 5.60 -3.71 -9.58
CA TRP A 413 5.71 -3.84 -8.13
C TRP A 413 4.73 -2.92 -7.39
N CYS A 414 4.35 -3.27 -6.14
CA CYS A 414 3.62 -2.38 -5.24
C CYS A 414 4.56 -1.53 -4.39
N ALA A 415 4.05 -0.41 -3.85
CA ALA A 415 4.86 0.48 -3.03
C ALA A 415 4.02 1.25 -2.01
N LEU A 416 4.67 1.62 -0.90
CA LEU A 416 4.08 2.36 0.20
C LEU A 416 5.05 3.45 0.67
N ALA A 417 4.71 4.71 0.37
CA ALA A 417 5.43 5.86 0.91
C ALA A 417 4.92 6.16 2.32
N LEU A 418 5.85 6.35 3.24
CA LEU A 418 5.59 6.53 4.66
C LEU A 418 6.38 7.71 5.23
N PRO A 419 5.80 8.46 6.17
CA PRO A 419 6.54 9.41 6.99
C PRO A 419 7.71 8.74 7.70
N SER A 420 8.86 9.41 7.71
CA SER A 420 10.06 8.89 8.39
C SER A 420 10.73 9.89 9.32
N GLY A 421 10.40 11.16 9.22
CA GLY A 421 10.97 12.21 10.06
C GLY A 421 10.83 13.59 9.44
N PHE A 422 11.48 14.54 10.07
CA PHE A 422 11.60 15.91 9.59
C PHE A 422 13.06 16.34 9.64
N THR A 423 13.50 17.10 8.64
CA THR A 423 14.80 17.76 8.70
C THR A 423 14.76 18.88 9.74
N SER A 424 15.81 19.04 10.53
CA SER A 424 15.89 20.10 11.51
C SER A 424 17.23 20.83 11.40
N GLY A 425 17.20 22.17 11.43
CA GLY A 425 18.42 22.99 11.42
C GLY A 425 19.10 23.16 10.06
N PHE A 426 18.53 22.63 8.97
CA PHE A 426 19.09 22.74 7.61
C PHE A 426 18.34 23.76 6.75
N THR A 427 17.06 23.98 7.00
CA THR A 427 16.19 24.94 6.31
C THR A 427 15.41 25.74 7.33
N PRO A 428 14.88 26.95 6.99
CA PRO A 428 14.07 27.76 7.91
C PRO A 428 12.86 27.00 8.45
N ALA A 429 12.23 26.14 7.64
CA ALA A 429 11.16 25.24 8.04
C ALA A 429 11.67 23.80 8.04
N ALA A 430 11.29 23.00 9.05
CA ALA A 430 11.56 21.57 9.04
C ALA A 430 10.78 20.91 7.88
N LEU A 431 11.50 20.27 6.96
CA LEU A 431 10.89 19.61 5.80
C LEU A 431 10.56 18.16 6.13
N PRO A 432 9.40 17.63 5.69
CA PRO A 432 9.11 16.22 5.79
C PRO A 432 10.14 15.37 5.03
N PHE A 433 10.55 14.28 5.65
CA PHE A 433 11.34 13.23 5.00
C PHE A 433 10.53 11.93 4.99
N GLY A 434 10.25 11.41 3.81
CA GLY A 434 9.56 10.14 3.61
C GLY A 434 10.50 9.06 3.11
N VAL A 435 10.19 7.81 3.47
CA VAL A 435 10.76 6.62 2.84
C VAL A 435 9.68 5.88 2.06
N THR A 436 10.07 5.17 1.01
CA THR A 436 9.18 4.30 0.26
C THR A 436 9.64 2.86 0.40
N PHE A 437 8.76 2.01 0.94
CA PHE A 437 8.93 0.57 0.88
C PHE A 437 8.33 0.05 -0.42
N ILE A 438 9.07 -0.87 -1.08
CA ILE A 438 8.67 -1.47 -2.35
C ILE A 438 8.68 -2.98 -2.17
N ALA A 439 7.64 -3.66 -2.66
CA ALA A 439 7.50 -5.11 -2.58
C ALA A 439 7.17 -5.70 -3.97
N PRO A 440 7.35 -7.02 -4.16
CA PRO A 440 6.89 -7.70 -5.36
C PRO A 440 5.41 -7.44 -5.65
N ALA A 441 4.98 -7.71 -6.87
CA ALA A 441 3.56 -7.71 -7.23
C ALA A 441 2.75 -8.55 -6.23
N ASP A 442 1.53 -8.12 -5.96
CA ASP A 442 0.55 -8.76 -5.09
C ASP A 442 0.90 -8.82 -3.58
N ALA A 443 2.05 -8.29 -3.17
CA ALA A 443 2.43 -8.20 -1.76
C ALA A 443 1.76 -7.03 -0.99
N ASP A 444 0.74 -6.40 -1.55
CA ASP A 444 0.09 -5.18 -1.03
C ASP A 444 -0.37 -5.31 0.43
N ALA A 445 -1.03 -6.42 0.79
CA ALA A 445 -1.50 -6.65 2.15
C ALA A 445 -0.34 -6.83 3.15
N ALA A 446 0.69 -7.59 2.76
CA ALA A 446 1.89 -7.80 3.58
C ALA A 446 2.68 -6.50 3.76
N LEU A 447 2.80 -5.71 2.68
CA LEU A 447 3.45 -4.40 2.69
C LEU A 447 2.71 -3.41 3.59
N ALA A 448 1.38 -3.37 3.54
CA ALA A 448 0.59 -2.51 4.41
C ALA A 448 0.74 -2.89 5.90
N ARG A 449 0.76 -4.20 6.24
CA ARG A 449 1.00 -4.65 7.62
C ARG A 449 2.41 -4.28 8.12
N TRP A 450 3.41 -4.37 7.26
CA TRP A 450 4.75 -3.86 7.55
C TRP A 450 4.74 -2.35 7.78
N GLY A 451 4.08 -1.61 6.88
CA GLY A 451 3.94 -0.15 6.98
C GLY A 451 3.32 0.30 8.30
N GLN A 452 2.34 -0.44 8.83
CA GLN A 452 1.74 -0.14 10.14
C GLN A 452 2.76 -0.27 11.29
N ARG A 453 3.67 -1.25 11.21
CA ARG A 453 4.76 -1.37 12.21
C ARG A 453 5.73 -0.20 12.11
N TRP A 454 6.07 0.21 10.88
CA TRP A 454 6.92 1.37 10.65
C TRP A 454 6.29 2.66 11.19
N GLU A 455 5.02 2.90 10.87
CA GLU A 455 4.25 4.05 11.33
C GLU A 455 4.24 4.15 12.87
N ALA A 456 3.96 3.04 13.55
CA ALA A 456 3.98 2.96 15.01
C ALA A 456 5.37 3.26 15.58
N ALA A 457 6.45 2.78 14.96
CA ALA A 457 7.83 3.04 15.40
C ALA A 457 8.30 4.47 15.08
N ALA A 458 7.77 5.09 14.04
CA ALA A 458 8.08 6.47 13.68
C ALA A 458 7.42 7.47 14.63
N GLY A 459 6.17 7.21 15.08
CA GLY A 459 5.46 8.03 16.05
C GLY A 459 5.25 9.49 15.64
N LEU A 460 5.14 9.76 14.32
CA LEU A 460 5.07 11.12 13.77
C LEU A 460 3.65 11.67 13.82
N PRO A 461 3.47 13.01 13.82
CA PRO A 461 2.16 13.62 13.71
C PRO A 461 1.42 13.20 12.42
N LEU A 462 0.08 13.21 12.47
CA LEU A 462 -0.79 12.91 11.33
C LEU A 462 -0.81 14.08 10.34
N GLY A 463 -0.16 13.94 9.20
CA GLY A 463 -0.07 15.00 8.20
C GLY A 463 0.41 16.32 8.78
N ALA A 464 -0.25 17.41 8.42
CA ALA A 464 -0.06 18.76 8.95
C ALA A 464 -1.22 19.19 9.88
N THR A 465 -1.96 18.23 10.44
CA THR A 465 -3.15 18.49 11.26
C THR A 465 -2.82 18.97 12.68
N GLY A 466 -1.56 18.89 13.09
CA GLY A 466 -1.13 19.15 14.47
C GLY A 466 -1.49 18.05 15.47
N ARG A 467 -2.20 17.00 15.04
CA ARG A 467 -2.60 15.89 15.89
C ARG A 467 -1.51 14.84 15.96
N ALA A 468 -1.13 14.44 17.16
CA ALA A 468 -0.22 13.31 17.37
C ALA A 468 -0.85 12.00 16.86
N ALA A 469 -0.03 11.09 16.36
CA ALA A 469 -0.47 9.72 16.14
C ALA A 469 -0.88 9.12 17.50
N SER A 470 -2.12 8.69 17.64
CA SER A 470 -2.51 7.82 18.75
C SER A 470 -1.89 6.44 18.55
N ALA A 471 -1.73 5.67 19.62
CA ALA A 471 -1.31 4.28 19.49
C ALA A 471 -2.16 3.62 18.40
N SER A 472 -1.47 3.02 17.43
CA SER A 472 -2.04 2.51 16.17
C SER A 472 -3.37 1.79 16.40
N ILE A 473 -4.47 2.39 15.94
CA ILE A 473 -5.75 1.68 15.85
C ILE A 473 -5.59 0.73 14.66
N ALA A 474 -5.58 -0.56 14.96
CA ALA A 474 -5.48 -1.57 13.91
C ALA A 474 -6.60 -1.37 12.88
N SER A 475 -6.27 -1.44 11.61
CA SER A 475 -7.27 -1.42 10.55
C SER A 475 -8.24 -2.58 10.76
N GLU A 476 -9.53 -2.34 10.66
CA GLU A 476 -10.54 -3.40 10.73
C GLU A 476 -10.65 -4.17 9.40
N ARG A 477 -10.11 -3.62 8.32
CA ARG A 477 -10.08 -4.26 7.00
C ARG A 477 -8.71 -4.10 6.36
N TRP A 478 -8.27 -5.17 5.72
CA TRP A 478 -7.00 -5.25 4.99
C TRP A 478 -7.26 -5.65 3.55
N PRO A 479 -6.35 -5.33 2.62
CA PRO A 479 -6.40 -5.84 1.27
C PRO A 479 -6.52 -7.37 1.25
N ALA A 480 -7.18 -7.90 0.22
CA ALA A 480 -7.42 -9.32 0.08
C ALA A 480 -6.11 -10.11 0.02
N THR A 481 -6.10 -11.22 0.72
CA THR A 481 -4.96 -12.14 0.75
C THR A 481 -5.35 -13.47 0.14
N GLU A 482 -4.36 -14.21 -0.34
CA GLU A 482 -4.57 -15.57 -0.80
C GLU A 482 -5.13 -16.44 0.35
N PRO A 483 -5.96 -17.44 0.03
CA PRO A 483 -6.44 -18.38 1.04
C PRO A 483 -5.27 -19.13 1.68
N THR A 484 -5.31 -19.31 2.99
CA THR A 484 -4.32 -20.09 3.72
C THR A 484 -4.95 -21.31 4.36
N LEU A 485 -4.19 -22.39 4.50
CA LEU A 485 -4.54 -23.57 5.27
C LEU A 485 -3.81 -23.54 6.61
N PRO A 486 -4.52 -23.56 7.75
CA PRO A 486 -3.87 -23.71 9.06
C PRO A 486 -3.22 -25.09 9.17
N LEU A 487 -1.89 -25.10 9.37
CA LEU A 487 -1.08 -26.32 9.46
C LEU A 487 -0.39 -26.40 10.82
N ALA A 488 -0.70 -27.43 11.59
CA ALA A 488 -0.04 -27.71 12.87
C ALA A 488 1.27 -28.47 12.64
N VAL A 489 2.36 -27.95 13.17
CA VAL A 489 3.67 -28.61 13.18
C VAL A 489 4.11 -28.92 14.61
N VAL A 490 4.77 -30.07 14.80
CA VAL A 490 5.08 -30.60 16.13
C VAL A 490 6.56 -30.94 16.30
N GLY A 491 7.37 -30.92 15.23
CA GLY A 491 8.72 -31.44 15.20
C GLY A 491 9.73 -30.52 14.54
N ALA A 492 10.50 -31.05 13.58
CA ALA A 492 11.60 -30.33 12.91
C ALA A 492 11.17 -29.07 12.15
N HIS A 493 9.87 -28.86 11.90
CA HIS A 493 9.30 -27.66 11.28
C HIS A 493 8.97 -26.55 12.27
N LEU A 494 9.08 -26.75 13.59
CA LEU A 494 8.88 -25.69 14.58
C LEU A 494 9.88 -24.54 14.32
N SER A 495 9.52 -23.31 14.66
CA SER A 495 10.33 -22.10 14.46
C SER A 495 11.78 -22.29 14.88
N GLY A 496 12.73 -21.98 13.98
CA GLY A 496 14.17 -22.09 14.23
C GLY A 496 14.72 -23.53 14.26
N LEU A 497 13.91 -24.57 14.01
CA LEU A 497 14.38 -25.95 13.86
C LEU A 497 14.71 -26.28 12.38
N PRO A 498 15.47 -27.35 12.10
CA PRO A 498 16.11 -27.60 10.80
C PRO A 498 15.22 -27.60 9.55
N LEU A 499 13.93 -27.94 9.66
CA LEU A 499 13.00 -27.94 8.53
C LEU A 499 12.06 -26.74 8.50
N ASN A 500 12.19 -25.78 9.43
CA ASN A 500 11.36 -24.59 9.43
C ASN A 500 11.47 -23.78 8.13
N GLY A 501 12.65 -23.77 7.50
CA GLY A 501 12.86 -23.13 6.20
C GLY A 501 11.88 -23.59 5.13
N GLN A 502 11.44 -24.85 5.15
CA GLN A 502 10.46 -25.37 4.18
C GLN A 502 9.08 -24.69 4.28
N LEU A 503 8.70 -24.18 5.44
CA LEU A 503 7.49 -23.38 5.64
C LEU A 503 7.72 -21.94 5.17
N ILE A 504 8.84 -21.33 5.59
CA ILE A 504 9.18 -19.93 5.29
C ILE A 504 9.35 -19.71 3.79
N GLU A 505 10.07 -20.61 3.10
CA GLU A 505 10.28 -20.57 1.64
C GLU A 505 8.98 -20.61 0.83
N ARG A 506 7.90 -21.14 1.42
CA ARG A 506 6.56 -21.20 0.84
C ARG A 506 5.65 -20.05 1.27
N GLY A 507 6.19 -19.05 1.93
CA GLY A 507 5.42 -17.90 2.41
C GLY A 507 4.48 -18.22 3.58
N ALA A 508 4.65 -19.35 4.26
CA ALA A 508 3.86 -19.64 5.45
C ALA A 508 4.24 -18.71 6.61
N THR A 509 3.24 -18.28 7.35
CA THR A 509 3.41 -17.37 8.50
C THR A 509 2.97 -18.03 9.79
N LEU A 510 3.75 -17.84 10.87
CA LEU A 510 3.38 -18.35 12.18
C LEU A 510 2.14 -17.60 12.71
N ARG A 511 1.05 -18.33 12.90
CA ARG A 511 -0.20 -17.79 13.47
C ARG A 511 -0.13 -17.74 15.00
N GLU A 512 0.21 -18.88 15.62
CA GLU A 512 0.24 -19.03 17.07
C GLU A 512 1.04 -20.27 17.50
N ALA A 513 1.51 -20.25 18.74
CA ALA A 513 1.97 -21.45 19.45
C ALA A 513 0.90 -21.87 20.45
N THR A 514 0.52 -23.17 20.42
CA THR A 514 -0.57 -23.72 21.23
C THR A 514 -0.30 -25.19 21.59
N HIS A 515 -1.32 -25.90 22.02
CA HIS A 515 -1.25 -27.32 22.38
C HIS A 515 -2.36 -28.12 21.71
N THR A 516 -2.13 -29.42 21.52
CA THR A 516 -3.19 -30.37 21.14
C THR A 516 -4.12 -30.64 22.33
N ALA A 517 -5.31 -31.12 22.03
CA ALA A 517 -6.13 -31.81 23.04
C ALA A 517 -5.33 -32.97 23.69
N PRO A 518 -5.65 -33.41 24.93
CA PRO A 518 -4.91 -34.49 25.62
C PRO A 518 -5.24 -35.88 25.04
N LEU A 519 -5.27 -36.00 23.74
CA LEU A 519 -5.63 -37.18 22.95
C LEU A 519 -4.45 -37.73 22.12
N TYR A 520 -3.22 -37.27 22.39
CA TYR A 520 -2.07 -37.61 21.55
C TYR A 520 -0.91 -38.15 22.36
N ARG A 521 -0.10 -39.00 21.70
CA ARG A 521 1.22 -39.41 22.16
C ARG A 521 2.29 -38.94 21.17
N LEU A 522 3.44 -38.57 21.68
CA LEU A 522 4.60 -38.12 20.91
C LEU A 522 5.73 -39.13 21.05
N TYR A 523 6.30 -39.55 19.95
CA TYR A 523 7.39 -40.53 19.90
C TYR A 523 8.62 -39.97 19.18
N ALA A 524 9.81 -40.26 19.65
CA ALA A 524 11.05 -40.01 18.93
C ALA A 524 11.28 -41.13 17.91
N LEU A 525 11.22 -40.79 16.61
CA LEU A 525 11.39 -41.76 15.53
C LEU A 525 12.88 -42.11 15.35
N PRO A 526 13.25 -43.40 15.34
CA PRO A 526 14.64 -43.80 15.14
C PRO A 526 15.08 -43.57 13.69
N GLY A 527 16.37 -43.29 13.48
CA GLY A 527 17.01 -43.26 12.15
C GLY A 527 16.60 -42.09 11.24
N THR A 528 15.91 -41.07 11.74
CA THR A 528 15.52 -39.91 10.92
C THR A 528 16.60 -38.82 10.93
N THR A 529 16.88 -38.21 9.77
CA THR A 529 17.81 -37.07 9.63
C THR A 529 17.09 -35.92 8.88
N PRO A 530 16.91 -34.73 9.49
CA PRO A 530 17.13 -34.46 10.91
C PRO A 530 16.20 -35.29 11.80
N PRO A 531 16.45 -35.38 13.12
CA PRO A 531 15.57 -36.10 14.05
C PRO A 531 14.14 -35.57 13.98
N LYS A 532 13.16 -36.49 13.95
CA LYS A 532 11.73 -36.16 13.79
C LYS A 532 10.90 -36.88 14.84
N PRO A 533 9.87 -36.24 15.38
CA PRO A 533 8.89 -36.94 16.20
C PRO A 533 7.76 -37.54 15.33
N GLY A 534 7.13 -38.57 15.83
CA GLY A 534 5.86 -39.10 15.35
C GLY A 534 4.74 -38.77 16.32
N LEU A 535 3.67 -38.12 15.86
CA LEU A 535 2.48 -37.83 16.65
C LEU A 535 1.38 -38.86 16.32
N GLN A 536 0.79 -39.46 17.33
CA GLN A 536 -0.31 -40.44 17.21
C GLN A 536 -1.50 -40.04 18.03
N ARG A 537 -2.71 -40.10 17.48
CA ARG A 537 -3.96 -39.99 18.25
C ARG A 537 -4.24 -41.33 18.94
N VAL A 538 -4.65 -41.26 20.22
CA VAL A 538 -4.95 -42.43 21.05
C VAL A 538 -6.32 -42.28 21.70
N GLU A 539 -6.97 -43.42 22.01
CA GLU A 539 -8.28 -43.43 22.68
C GLU A 539 -8.20 -43.14 24.20
N GLY A 540 -7.03 -43.36 24.78
CA GLY A 540 -6.79 -43.10 26.20
C GLY A 540 -5.31 -42.99 26.55
N GLY A 541 -5.00 -42.34 27.67
CA GLY A 541 -3.62 -42.11 28.12
C GLY A 541 -2.83 -41.18 27.24
N GLY A 542 -3.50 -40.27 26.54
CA GLY A 542 -2.88 -39.22 25.73
C GLY A 542 -2.44 -38.02 26.56
N HIS A 543 -1.62 -37.18 25.96
CA HIS A 543 -1.06 -35.96 26.53
C HIS A 543 -1.40 -34.74 25.64
N SER A 544 -1.36 -33.57 26.21
CA SER A 544 -1.39 -32.30 25.50
C SER A 544 0.04 -31.98 25.00
N ILE A 545 0.20 -31.89 23.70
CA ILE A 545 1.50 -31.72 23.04
C ILE A 545 1.62 -30.31 22.44
N ALA A 546 2.71 -29.62 22.73
CA ALA A 546 2.99 -28.29 22.18
C ALA A 546 3.17 -28.36 20.66
N VAL A 547 2.48 -27.46 19.96
CA VAL A 547 2.46 -27.32 18.50
C VAL A 547 2.52 -25.84 18.10
N GLU A 548 2.96 -25.58 16.89
CA GLU A 548 2.82 -24.26 16.24
C GLU A 548 1.85 -24.39 15.07
N ILE A 549 0.94 -23.41 14.96
CA ILE A 549 0.01 -23.31 13.84
C ILE A 549 0.56 -22.31 12.85
N TRP A 550 0.76 -22.76 11.63
CA TRP A 550 1.26 -21.94 10.53
C TRP A 550 0.19 -21.77 9.46
N ASP A 551 0.00 -20.54 8.99
CA ASP A 551 -0.85 -20.23 7.83
C ASP A 551 -0.07 -20.52 6.55
N MET A 552 -0.30 -21.68 5.96
CA MET A 552 0.30 -22.11 4.70
C MET A 552 -0.53 -21.58 3.53
N PRO A 553 0.04 -20.79 2.58
CA PRO A 553 -0.64 -20.42 1.34
C PRO A 553 -1.23 -21.67 0.64
N ALA A 554 -2.51 -21.62 0.29
CA ALA A 554 -3.22 -22.78 -0.26
C ALA A 554 -2.56 -23.30 -1.54
N ALA A 555 -2.02 -22.39 -2.37
CA ALA A 555 -1.27 -22.75 -3.59
C ALA A 555 0.02 -23.52 -3.31
N GLN A 556 0.59 -23.41 -2.11
CA GLN A 556 1.86 -24.06 -1.72
C GLN A 556 1.70 -25.39 -1.00
N VAL A 557 0.47 -25.74 -0.62
CA VAL A 557 0.19 -26.97 0.15
C VAL A 557 0.66 -28.22 -0.62
N GLY A 558 0.42 -28.30 -1.93
CA GLY A 558 0.86 -29.43 -2.75
C GLY A 558 2.37 -29.59 -2.79
N SER A 559 3.11 -28.48 -2.95
CA SER A 559 4.57 -28.48 -2.95
C SER A 559 5.17 -28.83 -1.60
N PHE A 560 4.49 -28.45 -0.51
CA PHE A 560 4.88 -28.83 0.86
C PHE A 560 4.60 -30.31 1.14
N LEU A 561 3.43 -30.79 0.74
CA LEU A 561 3.02 -32.20 0.92
C LEU A 561 4.02 -33.17 0.24
N ALA A 562 4.55 -32.79 -0.93
CA ALA A 562 5.55 -33.57 -1.64
C ALA A 562 6.89 -33.75 -0.88
N LEU A 563 7.16 -32.93 0.12
CA LEU A 563 8.37 -33.02 0.97
C LEU A 563 8.20 -33.94 2.18
N ILE A 564 6.98 -34.40 2.47
CA ILE A 564 6.68 -35.19 3.67
C ILE A 564 6.99 -36.67 3.36
N PRO A 565 8.07 -37.24 3.93
CA PRO A 565 8.40 -38.63 3.70
C PRO A 565 7.61 -39.55 4.62
N GLN A 566 7.38 -40.77 4.21
CA GLN A 566 6.95 -41.83 5.12
C GLN A 566 7.91 -41.94 6.32
N PRO A 567 7.43 -42.25 7.51
CA PRO A 567 6.05 -42.67 7.88
C PRO A 567 5.15 -41.50 8.33
N LEU A 568 5.51 -40.27 7.99
CA LEU A 568 4.74 -39.08 8.33
C LEU A 568 3.70 -38.77 7.25
N GLY A 569 2.57 -38.20 7.65
CA GLY A 569 1.53 -37.70 6.77
C GLY A 569 0.79 -36.53 7.40
N LEU A 570 -0.10 -35.90 6.65
CA LEU A 570 -1.00 -34.89 7.17
C LEU A 570 -2.37 -35.49 7.45
N GLY A 571 -2.91 -35.18 8.62
CA GLY A 571 -4.25 -35.53 9.03
C GLY A 571 -4.92 -34.39 9.80
N THR A 572 -6.01 -34.69 10.51
CA THR A 572 -6.71 -33.69 11.32
C THR A 572 -6.29 -33.83 12.78
N LEU A 573 -5.80 -32.74 13.37
CA LEU A 573 -5.48 -32.60 14.79
C LEU A 573 -6.59 -31.81 15.49
N GLU A 574 -6.86 -32.19 16.73
CA GLU A 574 -7.74 -31.47 17.65
C GLU A 574 -6.86 -30.68 18.64
N LEU A 575 -7.08 -29.37 18.74
CA LEU A 575 -6.37 -28.49 19.64
C LEU A 575 -7.01 -28.45 21.01
N ALA A 576 -6.31 -27.92 22.01
CA ALA A 576 -6.78 -27.84 23.40
C ALA A 576 -8.08 -27.01 23.55
N ASP A 577 -8.34 -26.08 22.63
CA ASP A 577 -9.54 -25.24 22.56
C ASP A 577 -10.70 -25.86 21.74
N GLY A 578 -10.53 -27.10 21.25
CA GLY A 578 -11.52 -27.83 20.45
C GLY A 578 -11.49 -27.52 18.94
N ARG A 579 -10.68 -26.57 18.47
CA ARG A 579 -10.48 -26.35 17.02
C ARG A 579 -9.84 -27.56 16.37
N ARG A 580 -10.19 -27.81 15.12
CA ARG A 580 -9.58 -28.85 14.29
C ARG A 580 -8.77 -28.20 13.18
N VAL A 581 -7.51 -28.63 13.04
CA VAL A 581 -6.56 -28.13 12.03
C VAL A 581 -5.86 -29.29 11.34
N HIS A 582 -5.34 -29.08 10.15
CA HIS A 582 -4.45 -30.05 9.53
C HIS A 582 -3.09 -30.04 10.24
N GLY A 583 -2.45 -31.22 10.32
CA GLY A 583 -1.12 -31.30 10.92
C GLY A 583 -0.50 -32.69 10.79
N PHE A 584 0.73 -32.81 11.24
CA PHE A 584 1.52 -34.04 11.09
C PHE A 584 1.00 -35.15 11.99
N LEU A 585 0.77 -36.32 11.40
CA LEU A 585 0.54 -37.60 12.07
C LEU A 585 1.56 -38.64 11.60
N CYS A 586 1.72 -39.69 12.37
CA CYS A 586 2.65 -40.78 12.07
C CYS A 586 1.88 -42.12 11.92
N GLU A 587 2.28 -42.92 10.95
CA GLU A 587 1.79 -44.27 10.77
C GLU A 587 2.15 -45.15 11.98
N GLY A 588 1.19 -45.93 12.47
CA GLY A 588 1.35 -46.77 13.67
C GLY A 588 2.50 -47.79 13.57
N VAL A 589 2.79 -48.27 12.37
CA VAL A 589 3.87 -49.22 12.13
C VAL A 589 5.26 -48.67 12.51
N ALA A 590 5.48 -47.38 12.33
CA ALA A 590 6.77 -46.74 12.66
C ALA A 590 6.95 -46.42 14.15
N LEU A 591 5.90 -46.59 14.95
CA LEU A 591 5.93 -46.34 16.39
C LEU A 591 6.37 -47.60 17.18
N ALA A 592 6.40 -48.76 16.51
CA ALA A 592 6.89 -49.99 17.12
C ALA A 592 8.39 -49.86 17.44
N GLY A 593 8.71 -49.87 18.76
CA GLY A 593 10.09 -49.64 19.24
C GLY A 593 10.55 -48.18 19.31
N ALA A 594 9.73 -47.21 18.92
CA ALA A 594 10.03 -45.81 19.11
C ALA A 594 9.86 -45.39 20.58
N ARG A 595 10.74 -44.52 21.08
CA ARG A 595 10.67 -44.00 22.44
C ARG A 595 9.48 -43.06 22.63
N ASP A 596 8.58 -43.38 23.54
CA ASP A 596 7.50 -42.45 23.96
C ASP A 596 8.13 -41.28 24.73
N ILE A 597 7.89 -40.08 24.25
CA ILE A 597 8.40 -38.80 24.79
C ILE A 597 7.25 -37.86 25.18
N SER A 598 6.02 -38.37 25.28
CA SER A 598 4.82 -37.59 25.56
C SER A 598 4.90 -36.82 26.87
N ALA A 599 5.58 -37.38 27.89
CA ALA A 599 5.77 -36.76 29.19
C ALA A 599 6.57 -35.43 29.14
N PHE A 600 7.35 -35.16 28.07
CA PHE A 600 8.04 -33.89 27.89
C PHE A 600 7.09 -32.78 27.42
N GLY A 601 5.84 -33.09 27.04
CA GLY A 601 4.86 -32.12 26.58
C GLY A 601 5.15 -31.47 25.22
N GLY A 602 6.28 -31.79 24.54
CA GLY A 602 6.62 -31.26 23.24
C GLY A 602 8.05 -31.56 22.79
N TRP A 603 8.30 -31.39 21.50
CA TRP A 603 9.57 -31.73 20.87
C TRP A 603 10.76 -30.87 21.35
N ARG A 604 10.53 -29.55 21.55
CA ARG A 604 11.58 -28.65 22.07
C ARG A 604 12.08 -29.07 23.46
N ASN A 605 11.14 -29.39 24.35
CA ASN A 605 11.47 -29.80 25.70
C ASN A 605 12.26 -31.12 25.71
N PHE A 606 11.88 -32.05 24.83
CA PHE A 606 12.63 -33.29 24.68
C PHE A 606 14.06 -33.02 24.17
N LEU A 607 14.24 -32.19 23.13
CA LEU A 607 15.57 -31.84 22.61
C LEU A 607 16.45 -31.11 23.64
N ALA A 608 15.85 -30.30 24.51
CA ALA A 608 16.57 -29.60 25.56
C ALA A 608 17.01 -30.51 26.72
N ALA A 609 16.37 -31.68 26.87
CA ALA A 609 16.66 -32.67 27.90
C ALA A 609 17.52 -33.85 27.40
N ALA A 610 17.79 -33.92 26.10
CA ALA A 610 18.61 -34.93 25.44
C ALA A 610 20.04 -34.45 25.25
#